data_7b33e9a62d48b619918c0f5f77a73ce2
#
_entry.id   7b33e9a62d48b619918c0f5f77a73ce2
#
_cell.length_a   1.000
_cell.length_b   1.000
_cell.length_c   1.000
_cell.angle_alpha   90.00
_cell.angle_beta   90.00
_cell.angle_gamma   90.00
#
_symmetry.space_group_name_H-M   'P 1'
#
loop_
_entity.id
_entity.type
_entity.pdbx_description
1 polymer ?
#
loop_
_entity_poly.entity_id
_entity_poly.type
_entity_poly.pdbx_seq_one_letter_code
_entity_poly.pdbx_strand_id
1 'polypeptide(L)'
;MASVAIVYHSGYGHTKAVAEAVQKGAAGVAGTTVHLISVTDADTNWDTLAKADAIIFGAPTYMGSASAPMKGFMDASSKVWFTMGWKDKVAAGFTCSGSQSGDKLSTLQQFVTFAMQHGMIWIGTGMMPGNNNSKGSVDDLNRIGSSTGLMVQANVDQGVEGIPASDFKTGELLGARVAALAAKVSG
;
A
#
# COMPACT_ATOMS: atom_id res chain seq x y z
N MET A 1 9.12 13.94 -13.68
CA MET A 1 7.93 13.05 -13.79
C MET A 1 8.16 11.86 -12.88
N ALA A 2 7.20 11.49 -12.04
CA ALA A 2 7.36 10.38 -11.10
C ALA A 2 6.73 9.11 -11.66
N SER A 3 7.37 7.96 -11.41
CA SER A 3 6.85 6.63 -11.72
C SER A 3 6.54 5.90 -10.41
N VAL A 4 5.29 5.48 -10.21
CA VAL A 4 4.82 4.80 -9.00
C VAL A 4 4.34 3.40 -9.36
N ALA A 5 4.92 2.38 -8.75
CA ALA A 5 4.43 1.01 -8.85
C ALA A 5 3.62 0.64 -7.59
N ILE A 6 2.46 0.03 -7.78
CA ILE A 6 1.63 -0.51 -6.70
C ILE A 6 1.62 -2.03 -6.85
N VAL A 7 2.33 -2.72 -5.97
CA VAL A 7 2.43 -4.18 -5.97
C VAL A 7 1.47 -4.73 -4.94
N TYR A 8 0.54 -5.59 -5.35
CA TYR A 8 -0.47 -6.09 -4.43
C TYR A 8 -0.81 -7.57 -4.64
N HIS A 9 -1.30 -8.18 -3.57
CA HIS A 9 -2.03 -9.45 -3.60
C HIS A 9 -3.48 -9.23 -3.13
N SER A 10 -4.43 -9.95 -3.72
CA SER A 10 -5.83 -9.95 -3.30
C SER A 10 -6.43 -11.34 -3.48
N GLY A 11 -6.87 -11.97 -2.38
CA GLY A 11 -7.53 -13.30 -2.43
C GLY A 11 -9.00 -13.21 -2.79
N TYR A 12 -9.70 -12.16 -2.33
CA TYR A 12 -11.16 -12.02 -2.44
C TYR A 12 -11.62 -10.70 -3.08
N GLY A 13 -10.71 -9.94 -3.68
CA GLY A 13 -11.03 -8.68 -4.37
C GLY A 13 -10.90 -7.42 -3.51
N HIS A 14 -11.06 -7.48 -2.20
CA HIS A 14 -11.03 -6.31 -1.31
C HIS A 14 -9.72 -5.51 -1.42
N THR A 15 -8.58 -6.19 -1.30
CA THR A 15 -7.27 -5.54 -1.39
C THR A 15 -7.01 -4.97 -2.79
N LYS A 16 -7.53 -5.63 -3.85
CA LYS A 16 -7.47 -5.10 -5.22
C LYS A 16 -8.21 -3.77 -5.33
N ALA A 17 -9.44 -3.69 -4.83
CA ALA A 17 -10.22 -2.46 -4.86
C ALA A 17 -9.52 -1.31 -4.09
N VAL A 18 -8.87 -1.61 -2.97
CA VAL A 18 -8.04 -0.64 -2.26
C VAL A 18 -6.83 -0.22 -3.09
N ALA A 19 -6.16 -1.16 -3.77
CA ALA A 19 -5.05 -0.86 -4.66
C ALA A 19 -5.45 0.06 -5.83
N GLU A 20 -6.64 -0.14 -6.39
CA GLU A 20 -7.24 0.73 -7.42
C GLU A 20 -7.53 2.14 -6.89
N ALA A 21 -7.98 2.28 -5.64
CA ALA A 21 -8.16 3.59 -5.00
C ALA A 21 -6.81 4.30 -4.80
N VAL A 22 -5.78 3.59 -4.34
CA VAL A 22 -4.41 4.12 -4.21
C VAL A 22 -3.87 4.54 -5.58
N GLN A 23 -4.09 3.72 -6.62
CA GLN A 23 -3.74 4.05 -8.01
C GLN A 23 -4.40 5.34 -8.49
N LYS A 24 -5.71 5.47 -8.25
CA LYS A 24 -6.49 6.67 -8.62
C LYS A 24 -5.90 7.92 -7.97
N GLY A 25 -5.55 7.83 -6.69
CA GLY A 25 -4.94 8.95 -5.97
C GLY A 25 -3.56 9.33 -6.53
N ALA A 26 -2.69 8.36 -6.78
CA ALA A 26 -1.38 8.61 -7.36
C ALA A 26 -1.46 9.19 -8.78
N ALA A 27 -2.36 8.66 -9.62
CA ALA A 27 -2.59 9.13 -10.98
C ALA A 27 -3.18 10.57 -11.03
N GLY A 28 -3.83 11.00 -9.96
CA GLY A 28 -4.32 12.39 -9.82
C GLY A 28 -3.23 13.44 -9.64
N VAL A 29 -1.99 13.04 -9.38
CA VAL A 29 -0.85 13.96 -9.28
C VAL A 29 -0.24 14.18 -10.66
N ALA A 30 -0.21 15.42 -11.10
CA ALA A 30 0.28 15.78 -12.44
C ALA A 30 1.72 15.27 -12.68
N GLY A 31 1.97 14.70 -13.85
CA GLY A 31 3.28 14.17 -14.24
C GLY A 31 3.63 12.83 -13.59
N THR A 32 2.63 12.08 -13.08
CA THR A 32 2.83 10.76 -12.48
C THR A 32 2.37 9.65 -13.44
N THR A 33 3.23 8.66 -13.67
CA THR A 33 2.86 7.38 -14.30
C THR A 33 2.65 6.34 -13.20
N VAL A 34 1.55 5.58 -13.27
CA VAL A 34 1.21 4.59 -12.23
C VAL A 34 1.06 3.20 -12.83
N HIS A 35 1.71 2.23 -12.22
CA HIS A 35 1.66 0.82 -12.59
C HIS A 35 0.98 0.03 -11.47
N LEU A 36 -0.11 -0.66 -11.78
CA LEU A 36 -0.80 -1.56 -10.85
C LEU A 36 -0.40 -2.99 -11.17
N ILE A 37 0.29 -3.67 -10.27
CA ILE A 37 0.94 -4.97 -10.49
C ILE A 37 0.45 -5.97 -9.46
N SER A 38 -0.23 -7.02 -9.92
CA SER A 38 -0.49 -8.17 -9.06
C SER A 38 0.81 -8.94 -8.81
N VAL A 39 1.00 -9.50 -7.61
CA VAL A 39 2.18 -10.34 -7.32
C VAL A 39 2.24 -11.59 -8.18
N THR A 40 1.10 -12.04 -8.73
CA THR A 40 1.06 -13.14 -9.70
C THR A 40 1.71 -12.79 -11.03
N ASP A 41 1.80 -11.50 -11.33
CA ASP A 41 2.36 -10.96 -12.58
C ASP A 41 3.72 -10.28 -12.34
N ALA A 42 4.24 -10.33 -11.11
CA ALA A 42 5.44 -9.62 -10.71
C ALA A 42 6.69 -10.06 -11.50
N ASP A 43 6.79 -11.34 -11.84
CA ASP A 43 7.94 -11.87 -12.59
C ASP A 43 8.10 -11.24 -13.99
N THR A 44 7.01 -10.75 -14.57
CA THR A 44 7.03 -10.05 -15.85
C THR A 44 7.22 -8.54 -15.71
N ASN A 45 7.29 -8.03 -14.47
CA ASN A 45 7.30 -6.60 -14.16
C ASN A 45 8.53 -6.11 -13.38
N TRP A 46 9.57 -6.93 -13.20
CA TRP A 46 10.79 -6.53 -12.49
C TRP A 46 11.44 -5.28 -13.06
N ASP A 47 11.45 -5.12 -14.39
CA ASP A 47 11.98 -3.94 -15.05
C ASP A 47 11.16 -2.68 -14.74
N THR A 48 9.85 -2.81 -14.63
CA THR A 48 8.96 -1.71 -14.21
C THR A 48 9.28 -1.29 -12.77
N LEU A 49 9.46 -2.26 -11.86
CA LEU A 49 9.83 -2.00 -10.46
C LEU A 49 11.23 -1.37 -10.35
N ALA A 50 12.17 -1.81 -11.19
CA ALA A 50 13.52 -1.23 -11.23
C ALA A 50 13.49 0.25 -11.64
N LYS A 51 12.59 0.64 -12.55
CA LYS A 51 12.46 2.02 -13.07
C LYS A 51 11.54 2.91 -12.22
N ALA A 52 10.75 2.35 -11.33
CA ALA A 52 9.84 3.11 -10.48
C ALA A 52 10.62 3.97 -9.47
N ASP A 53 10.13 5.19 -9.20
CA ASP A 53 10.63 6.10 -8.16
C ASP A 53 10.03 5.76 -6.80
N ALA A 54 8.85 5.15 -6.79
CA ALA A 54 8.17 4.69 -5.59
C ALA A 54 7.53 3.32 -5.79
N ILE A 55 7.49 2.50 -4.72
CA ILE A 55 6.79 1.22 -4.69
C ILE A 55 5.86 1.17 -3.48
N ILE A 56 4.57 0.97 -3.72
CA ILE A 56 3.56 0.80 -2.67
C ILE A 56 3.22 -0.68 -2.56
N PHE A 57 3.35 -1.26 -1.37
CA PHE A 57 3.06 -2.67 -1.11
C PHE A 57 1.67 -2.86 -0.51
N GLY A 58 0.87 -3.78 -1.04
CA GLY A 58 -0.48 -4.04 -0.57
C GLY A 58 -0.81 -5.53 -0.46
N ALA A 59 -1.26 -5.97 0.71
CA ALA A 59 -1.70 -7.36 0.90
C ALA A 59 -2.81 -7.46 1.95
N PRO A 60 -3.66 -8.49 1.89
CA PRO A 60 -4.52 -8.79 3.03
C PRO A 60 -3.68 -9.28 4.21
N THR A 61 -4.13 -8.98 5.42
CA THR A 61 -3.58 -9.59 6.64
C THR A 61 -4.26 -10.93 6.86
N TYR A 62 -3.53 -12.01 6.63
CA TYR A 62 -3.97 -13.39 6.88
C TYR A 62 -3.14 -14.00 8.00
N MET A 63 -3.81 -14.53 9.04
CA MET A 63 -3.16 -15.12 10.21
C MET A 63 -2.05 -14.22 10.79
N GLY A 64 -2.35 -12.91 10.91
CA GLY A 64 -1.45 -11.92 11.51
C GLY A 64 -0.25 -11.49 10.65
N SER A 65 -0.26 -11.76 9.34
CA SER A 65 0.88 -11.55 8.44
C SER A 65 0.42 -11.14 7.05
N ALA A 66 1.34 -10.63 6.24
CA ALA A 66 1.12 -10.50 4.81
C ALA A 66 0.84 -11.91 4.22
N SER A 67 -0.07 -11.97 3.24
CA SER A 67 -0.45 -13.22 2.59
C SER A 67 0.74 -13.94 1.95
N ALA A 68 0.67 -15.28 1.87
CA ALA A 68 1.74 -16.11 1.32
C ALA A 68 2.19 -15.70 -0.10
N PRO A 69 1.31 -15.35 -1.06
CA PRO A 69 1.76 -14.86 -2.36
C PRO A 69 2.54 -13.54 -2.29
N MET A 70 2.17 -12.61 -1.39
CA MET A 70 2.95 -11.39 -1.17
C MET A 70 4.32 -11.72 -0.56
N LYS A 71 4.38 -12.65 0.40
CA LYS A 71 5.66 -13.08 0.97
C LYS A 71 6.54 -13.75 -0.09
N GLY A 72 5.96 -14.54 -0.98
CA GLY A 72 6.67 -15.11 -2.13
C GLY A 72 7.30 -14.04 -3.04
N PHE A 73 6.57 -12.98 -3.33
CA PHE A 73 7.12 -11.82 -4.04
C PHE A 73 8.28 -11.17 -3.28
N MET A 74 8.12 -10.96 -1.96
CA MET A 74 9.20 -10.39 -1.12
C MET A 74 10.46 -11.28 -1.17
N ASP A 75 10.32 -12.60 -1.12
CA ASP A 75 11.45 -13.53 -1.22
C ASP A 75 12.10 -13.51 -2.61
N ALA A 76 11.29 -13.43 -3.67
CA ALA A 76 11.78 -13.36 -5.05
C ALA A 76 12.60 -12.07 -5.33
N SER A 77 12.39 -11.00 -4.56
CA SER A 77 13.14 -9.74 -4.67
C SER A 77 14.60 -9.84 -4.19
N SER A 78 15.04 -10.99 -3.68
CA SER A 78 16.39 -11.18 -3.12
C SER A 78 17.53 -10.79 -4.09
N LYS A 79 17.35 -11.01 -5.40
CA LYS A 79 18.32 -10.61 -6.43
C LYS A 79 18.44 -9.07 -6.54
N VAL A 80 17.32 -8.37 -6.41
CA VAL A 80 17.26 -6.91 -6.40
C VAL A 80 17.90 -6.37 -5.12
N TRP A 81 17.62 -7.01 -3.98
CA TRP A 81 18.22 -6.67 -2.69
C TRP A 81 19.76 -6.79 -2.74
N PHE A 82 20.28 -7.85 -3.30
CA PHE A 82 21.72 -8.10 -3.38
C PHE A 82 22.49 -6.98 -4.11
N THR A 83 21.85 -6.32 -5.05
CA THR A 83 22.42 -5.18 -5.80
C THR A 83 21.96 -3.82 -5.26
N MET A 84 21.19 -3.78 -4.18
CA MET A 84 20.54 -2.57 -3.66
C MET A 84 19.74 -1.82 -4.72
N GLY A 85 19.10 -2.54 -5.63
CA GLY A 85 18.43 -1.98 -6.81
C GLY A 85 17.21 -1.09 -6.51
N TRP A 86 16.69 -1.11 -5.27
CA TRP A 86 15.60 -0.22 -4.82
C TRP A 86 16.06 0.82 -3.79
N LYS A 87 17.36 0.94 -3.55
CA LYS A 87 17.89 1.94 -2.62
C LYS A 87 17.39 3.33 -2.99
N ASP A 88 17.01 4.09 -1.96
CA ASP A 88 16.54 5.48 -2.02
C ASP A 88 15.18 5.68 -2.73
N LYS A 89 14.52 4.62 -3.22
CA LYS A 89 13.14 4.70 -3.70
C LYS A 89 12.18 4.94 -2.54
N VAL A 90 11.10 5.67 -2.78
CA VAL A 90 10.02 5.86 -1.79
C VAL A 90 9.22 4.56 -1.65
N ALA A 91 8.89 4.20 -0.41
CA ALA A 91 8.04 3.05 -0.09
C ALA A 91 6.86 3.46 0.80
N ALA A 92 5.72 2.80 0.63
CA ALA A 92 4.55 2.88 1.49
C ALA A 92 3.81 1.54 1.49
N GLY A 93 2.77 1.42 2.33
CA GLY A 93 2.00 0.18 2.33
C GLY A 93 0.55 0.34 2.76
N PHE A 94 -0.25 -0.65 2.37
CA PHE A 94 -1.63 -0.80 2.80
C PHE A 94 -1.99 -2.26 3.04
N THR A 95 -2.97 -2.48 3.90
CA THR A 95 -3.49 -3.82 4.19
C THR A 95 -4.98 -3.79 4.48
N CYS A 96 -5.63 -4.94 4.28
CA CYS A 96 -7.05 -5.14 4.51
C CYS A 96 -7.27 -6.40 5.35
N SER A 97 -8.22 -6.39 6.28
CA SER A 97 -8.71 -7.59 6.99
C SER A 97 -10.13 -7.38 7.49
N GLY A 98 -10.79 -8.47 7.92
CA GLY A 98 -12.19 -8.45 8.38
C GLY A 98 -12.41 -7.74 9.71
N SER A 99 -11.53 -7.94 10.70
CA SER A 99 -11.66 -7.29 12.00
C SER A 99 -11.07 -5.88 11.99
N GLN A 100 -11.56 -4.99 12.86
CA GLN A 100 -11.07 -3.60 12.93
C GLN A 100 -9.56 -3.52 13.19
N SER A 101 -9.07 -4.16 14.25
CA SER A 101 -7.63 -4.30 14.49
C SER A 101 -7.03 -5.29 13.51
N GLY A 102 -7.49 -6.56 13.56
CA GLY A 102 -7.16 -7.65 12.65
C GLY A 102 -5.66 -7.86 12.44
N ASP A 103 -4.86 -7.48 13.43
CA ASP A 103 -3.40 -7.55 13.41
C ASP A 103 -2.75 -6.88 12.19
N LYS A 104 -3.45 -5.91 11.60
CA LYS A 104 -3.02 -5.18 10.39
C LYS A 104 -1.65 -4.52 10.56
N LEU A 105 -1.33 -4.06 11.78
CA LEU A 105 -0.04 -3.44 12.08
C LEU A 105 1.12 -4.40 11.81
N SER A 106 0.94 -5.70 12.09
CA SER A 106 1.97 -6.72 11.82
C SER A 106 2.33 -6.76 10.32
N THR A 107 1.33 -6.76 9.44
CA THR A 107 1.57 -6.72 7.99
C THR A 107 2.30 -5.45 7.56
N LEU A 108 1.91 -4.28 8.08
CA LEU A 108 2.58 -3.02 7.76
C LEU A 108 4.02 -2.99 8.29
N GLN A 109 4.28 -3.52 9.47
CA GLN A 109 5.65 -3.64 10.03
C GLN A 109 6.53 -4.56 9.18
N GLN A 110 5.98 -5.65 8.64
CA GLN A 110 6.70 -6.49 7.69
C GLN A 110 7.09 -5.72 6.42
N PHE A 111 6.19 -4.90 5.88
CA PHE A 111 6.50 -4.05 4.73
C PHE A 111 7.54 -2.98 5.06
N VAL A 112 7.48 -2.36 6.25
CA VAL A 112 8.51 -1.43 6.73
C VAL A 112 9.87 -2.12 6.77
N THR A 113 9.95 -3.28 7.43
CA THR A 113 11.21 -4.05 7.53
C THR A 113 11.73 -4.43 6.15
N PHE A 114 10.84 -4.88 5.25
CA PHE A 114 11.18 -5.22 3.89
C PHE A 114 11.73 -4.03 3.11
N ALA A 115 11.07 -2.88 3.18
CA ALA A 115 11.54 -1.64 2.57
C ALA A 115 12.91 -1.21 3.13
N MET A 116 13.10 -1.31 4.44
CA MET A 116 14.39 -0.98 5.09
C MET A 116 15.51 -1.91 4.63
N GLN A 117 15.26 -3.21 4.45
CA GLN A 117 16.25 -4.13 3.90
C GLN A 117 16.68 -3.72 2.48
N HIS A 118 15.77 -3.22 1.66
CA HIS A 118 16.06 -2.70 0.33
C HIS A 118 16.66 -1.28 0.32
N GLY A 119 16.86 -0.66 1.49
CA GLY A 119 17.37 0.71 1.59
C GLY A 119 16.38 1.79 1.11
N MET A 120 15.09 1.48 1.11
CA MET A 120 14.03 2.40 0.67
C MET A 120 13.66 3.40 1.77
N ILE A 121 13.00 4.48 1.39
CA ILE A 121 12.49 5.53 2.28
C ILE A 121 11.01 5.27 2.55
N TRP A 122 10.67 4.83 3.77
CA TRP A 122 9.28 4.55 4.13
C TRP A 122 8.51 5.83 4.45
N ILE A 123 7.29 5.94 3.92
CA ILE A 123 6.36 7.02 4.25
C ILE A 123 5.03 6.45 4.75
N GLY A 124 4.52 7.01 5.84
CA GLY A 124 3.22 6.68 6.39
C GLY A 124 2.08 7.49 5.77
N THR A 125 0.88 7.34 6.32
CA THR A 125 -0.34 7.98 5.82
C THR A 125 -0.26 9.51 5.85
N GLY A 126 0.39 10.10 6.85
CA GLY A 126 0.47 11.55 7.01
C GLY A 126 -0.88 12.21 7.27
N MET A 127 -1.83 11.47 7.83
CA MET A 127 -3.18 11.92 8.14
C MET A 127 -3.46 11.76 9.64
N MET A 128 -4.23 12.69 10.21
CA MET A 128 -4.76 12.52 11.55
C MET A 128 -5.72 11.32 11.60
N PRO A 129 -5.78 10.61 12.73
CA PRO A 129 -6.76 9.54 12.89
C PRO A 129 -8.18 10.11 12.97
N GLY A 130 -9.10 9.55 12.20
CA GLY A 130 -10.52 9.83 12.27
C GLY A 130 -11.24 8.88 13.24
N ASN A 131 -12.55 9.09 13.43
CA ASN A 131 -13.43 8.23 14.25
C ASN A 131 -12.87 7.93 15.66
N ASN A 132 -12.23 8.93 16.29
CA ASN A 132 -11.51 8.78 17.55
C ASN A 132 -12.04 9.64 18.69
N ASN A 133 -13.23 10.21 18.55
CA ASN A 133 -13.90 11.00 19.55
C ASN A 133 -15.43 10.85 19.45
N SER A 134 -16.18 11.41 20.37
CA SER A 134 -17.64 11.26 20.45
C SER A 134 -18.43 11.81 19.26
N LYS A 135 -17.80 12.57 18.39
CA LYS A 135 -18.37 13.12 17.14
C LYS A 135 -17.81 12.42 15.90
N GLY A 136 -16.93 11.43 16.08
CA GLY A 136 -16.32 10.68 14.99
C GLY A 136 -17.34 9.75 14.31
N SER A 137 -17.04 9.40 13.08
CA SER A 137 -17.89 8.60 12.19
C SER A 137 -17.10 7.58 11.40
N VAL A 138 -17.78 6.56 10.92
CA VAL A 138 -17.24 5.62 9.92
C VAL A 138 -16.86 6.33 8.63
N ASP A 139 -17.41 7.50 8.36
CA ASP A 139 -17.13 8.31 7.16
C ASP A 139 -15.88 9.18 7.30
N ASP A 140 -15.24 9.19 8.47
CA ASP A 140 -14.01 9.95 8.67
C ASP A 140 -12.84 9.35 7.91
N LEU A 141 -11.95 10.19 7.41
CA LEU A 141 -10.69 9.76 6.80
C LEU A 141 -9.80 9.10 7.87
N ASN A 142 -9.03 8.11 7.46
CA ASN A 142 -8.17 7.34 8.36
C ASN A 142 -8.92 6.85 9.62
N ARG A 143 -10.16 6.39 9.45
CA ARG A 143 -11.07 5.99 10.54
C ARG A 143 -10.54 4.84 11.41
N ILE A 144 -9.61 4.03 10.90
CA ILE A 144 -8.93 2.97 11.65
C ILE A 144 -7.78 3.54 12.48
N GLY A 145 -7.33 4.77 12.21
CA GLY A 145 -6.32 5.47 13.00
C GLY A 145 -4.89 4.99 12.77
N SER A 146 -4.54 4.58 11.55
CA SER A 146 -3.19 4.08 11.25
C SER A 146 -2.27 5.17 10.71
N SER A 147 -1.07 5.28 11.28
CA SER A 147 -0.03 6.21 10.82
C SER A 147 1.04 5.53 9.96
N THR A 148 1.33 4.25 10.24
CA THR A 148 2.41 3.51 9.56
C THR A 148 2.11 3.25 8.08
N GLY A 149 0.84 3.04 7.73
CA GLY A 149 0.35 2.80 6.38
C GLY A 149 -1.18 2.72 6.42
N LEU A 150 -1.83 2.51 5.28
CA LEU A 150 -3.28 2.42 5.23
C LEU A 150 -3.76 1.07 5.76
N MET A 151 -4.71 1.12 6.70
CA MET A 151 -5.48 -0.03 7.16
C MET A 151 -6.93 0.09 6.69
N VAL A 152 -7.45 -0.98 6.11
CA VAL A 152 -8.84 -1.08 5.63
C VAL A 152 -9.54 -2.25 6.33
N GLN A 153 -10.78 -2.04 6.72
CA GLN A 153 -11.65 -3.10 7.20
C GLN A 153 -12.65 -3.48 6.10
N ALA A 154 -12.73 -4.76 5.79
CA ALA A 154 -13.74 -5.32 4.90
C ALA A 154 -14.43 -6.51 5.59
N ASN A 155 -15.74 -6.47 5.74
CA ASN A 155 -16.50 -7.57 6.33
C ASN A 155 -16.28 -8.86 5.52
N VAL A 156 -16.12 -9.98 6.22
CA VAL A 156 -15.74 -11.27 5.60
C VAL A 156 -16.87 -11.91 4.78
N ASP A 157 -18.09 -11.50 5.00
CA ASP A 157 -19.33 -11.98 4.37
C ASP A 157 -19.90 -11.03 3.31
N GLN A 158 -19.16 -9.95 3.00
CA GLN A 158 -19.53 -8.95 2.00
C GLN A 158 -18.46 -8.84 0.92
N GLY A 159 -18.86 -8.36 -0.24
CA GLY A 159 -17.93 -7.98 -1.31
C GLY A 159 -17.30 -6.60 -1.08
N VAL A 160 -16.78 -6.03 -2.15
CA VAL A 160 -16.11 -4.72 -2.15
C VAL A 160 -17.05 -3.59 -1.70
N GLU A 161 -18.35 -3.73 -1.92
CA GLU A 161 -19.40 -2.81 -1.50
C GLU A 161 -19.51 -2.66 0.03
N GLY A 162 -19.01 -3.62 0.79
CA GLY A 162 -18.96 -3.57 2.25
C GLY A 162 -17.80 -2.72 2.81
N ILE A 163 -16.91 -2.23 1.95
CA ILE A 163 -15.81 -1.33 2.36
C ILE A 163 -16.35 0.10 2.41
N PRO A 164 -16.23 0.81 3.54
CA PRO A 164 -16.64 2.20 3.63
C PRO A 164 -15.92 3.11 2.60
N ALA A 165 -16.65 4.07 2.04
CA ALA A 165 -16.11 5.01 1.06
C ALA A 165 -14.93 5.83 1.63
N SER A 166 -14.91 6.07 2.93
CA SER A 166 -13.81 6.75 3.66
C SER A 166 -12.49 5.99 3.58
N ASP A 167 -12.53 4.65 3.59
CA ASP A 167 -11.32 3.81 3.46
C ASP A 167 -10.74 3.94 2.04
N PHE A 168 -11.56 3.94 1.00
CA PHE A 168 -11.12 4.20 -0.37
C PHE A 168 -10.54 5.62 -0.51
N LYS A 169 -11.23 6.62 0.07
CA LYS A 169 -10.74 8.00 0.03
C LYS A 169 -9.41 8.17 0.76
N THR A 170 -9.21 7.47 1.87
CA THR A 170 -7.93 7.41 2.57
C THR A 170 -6.85 6.78 1.68
N GLY A 171 -7.20 5.75 0.91
CA GLY A 171 -6.33 5.12 -0.10
C GLY A 171 -5.91 6.09 -1.21
N GLU A 172 -6.87 6.85 -1.76
CA GLU A 172 -6.57 7.91 -2.75
C GLU A 172 -5.57 8.93 -2.20
N LEU A 173 -5.76 9.38 -0.96
CA LEU A 173 -4.86 10.34 -0.32
C LEU A 173 -3.46 9.77 -0.06
N LEU A 174 -3.35 8.49 0.32
CA LEU A 174 -2.06 7.81 0.43
C LEU A 174 -1.35 7.78 -0.94
N GLY A 175 -2.04 7.37 -1.99
CA GLY A 175 -1.49 7.33 -3.35
C GLY A 175 -0.98 8.68 -3.82
N ALA A 176 -1.78 9.72 -3.64
CA ALA A 176 -1.42 11.09 -3.99
C ALA A 176 -0.19 11.58 -3.19
N ARG A 177 -0.15 11.28 -1.88
CA ARG A 177 1.00 11.62 -1.03
C ARG A 177 2.29 10.96 -1.50
N VAL A 178 2.24 9.65 -1.82
CA VAL A 178 3.40 8.91 -2.31
C VAL A 178 3.91 9.49 -3.61
N ALA A 179 3.03 9.73 -4.59
CA ALA A 179 3.40 10.30 -5.87
C ALA A 179 4.04 11.70 -5.74
N ALA A 180 3.46 12.56 -4.91
CA ALA A 180 3.99 13.89 -4.65
C ALA A 180 5.37 13.87 -3.97
N LEU A 181 5.62 12.93 -3.07
CA LEU A 181 6.93 12.78 -2.41
C LEU A 181 7.95 12.13 -3.34
N ALA A 182 7.56 11.11 -4.11
CA ALA A 182 8.43 10.50 -5.12
C ALA A 182 8.95 11.56 -6.11
N ALA A 183 8.08 12.44 -6.61
CA ALA A 183 8.49 13.52 -7.50
C ALA A 183 9.52 14.50 -6.89
N LYS A 184 9.52 14.67 -5.56
CA LYS A 184 10.49 15.52 -4.85
C LYS A 184 11.82 14.84 -4.60
N VAL A 185 11.81 13.52 -4.42
CA VAL A 185 13.02 12.74 -4.12
C VAL A 185 13.79 12.42 -5.40
N SER A 186 13.08 12.22 -6.53
CA SER A 186 13.68 11.85 -7.82
C SER A 186 14.10 13.07 -8.68
N GLY A 187 13.73 14.28 -8.29
CA GLY A 187 14.09 15.54 -8.99
C GLY A 187 15.18 16.27 -8.30
#